data_110fc2521427a8403cf76b2db3079911
#
_entry.id   110fc2521427a8403cf76b2db3079911
#
_cell.length_a   1.000
_cell.length_b   1.000
_cell.length_c   1.000
_cell.angle_alpha   90.00
_cell.angle_beta   90.00
_cell.angle_gamma   90.00
#
_symmetry.space_group_name_H-M   'P 1'
#
loop_
_entity.id
_entity.type
_entity.pdbx_description
1 polymer ?
#
loop_
_entity_poly.entity_id
_entity_poly.type
_entity_poly.pdbx_seq_one_letter_code
_entity_poly.pdbx_strand_id
1 'polypeptide(L)'
;AKAGKDIWCEKPMTRTIGEGKRVVEAVRQNGRIFRLNTWFRFKDTFYGLGTTVEPLKKLVDSGLLGWPLKVTISGATWKFFWVGQENLKPQSVPEELDYDMWLGPAPYKPYNKHRVHATFRGYWDYDGGGLTDMGQHYMDPVQYLLGKDDTSPVKIEVDAPQQHPDAVGIWRKIVYTYDDGCQIVLEGEGYESKGKVPYIEGPLGKVYQGFECTIPDVMEKIAEMPDPEPQNTDFLACVRNREPFALDELKGHRSSTLVNLGACALRLNRTLHFDPDSQLFVGDDAANRLVDQPMRRP
;
A
#
# COMPACT_ATOMS: atom_id res chain seq x y z
N ALA A 1 -17.86 13.66 -3.31
CA ALA A 1 -18.67 13.05 -4.38
C ALA A 1 -20.09 13.66 -4.45
N LYS A 2 -20.89 13.53 -3.37
CA LYS A 2 -22.29 14.02 -3.34
C LYS A 2 -22.47 15.51 -3.71
N ALA A 3 -21.48 16.34 -3.41
CA ALA A 3 -21.48 17.77 -3.78
C ALA A 3 -21.07 18.02 -5.26
N GLY A 4 -20.98 16.99 -6.09
CA GLY A 4 -20.63 17.11 -7.50
C GLY A 4 -19.16 17.42 -7.78
N LYS A 5 -18.26 17.24 -6.81
CA LYS A 5 -16.83 17.54 -6.96
C LYS A 5 -16.06 16.31 -7.37
N ASP A 6 -15.14 16.47 -8.33
CA ASP A 6 -14.11 15.49 -8.63
C ASP A 6 -13.03 15.53 -7.55
N ILE A 7 -12.28 14.43 -7.36
CA ILE A 7 -11.53 14.20 -6.11
C ILE A 7 -10.08 13.90 -6.43
N TRP A 8 -9.18 14.68 -5.84
CA TRP A 8 -7.76 14.36 -5.72
C TRP A 8 -7.48 13.98 -4.28
N CYS A 9 -7.18 12.70 -4.06
CA CYS A 9 -6.94 12.12 -2.75
C CYS A 9 -5.46 11.81 -2.57
N GLU A 10 -4.91 12.15 -1.40
CA GLU A 10 -3.57 11.71 -1.03
C GLU A 10 -3.60 10.27 -0.49
N LYS A 11 -2.47 9.59 -0.57
CA LYS A 11 -2.27 8.26 0.02
C LYS A 11 -2.06 8.36 1.57
N PRO A 12 -2.38 7.32 2.32
CA PRO A 12 -3.20 6.18 1.92
C PRO A 12 -4.65 6.63 1.68
N MET A 13 -5.33 6.00 0.73
CA MET A 13 -6.70 6.39 0.38
C MET A 13 -7.65 6.32 1.57
N THR A 14 -7.51 5.28 2.37
CA THR A 14 -8.32 5.02 3.55
C THR A 14 -7.55 4.22 4.59
N ARG A 15 -7.99 4.31 5.84
CA ARG A 15 -7.41 3.61 6.97
C ARG A 15 -7.85 2.14 7.04
N THR A 16 -9.02 1.82 6.48
CA THR A 16 -9.57 0.46 6.48
C THR A 16 -10.09 0.05 5.10
N ILE A 17 -10.19 -1.25 4.86
CA ILE A 17 -10.74 -1.81 3.62
C ILE A 17 -12.20 -1.38 3.44
N GLY A 18 -13.00 -1.42 4.51
CA GLY A 18 -14.41 -1.03 4.47
C GLY A 18 -14.62 0.45 4.13
N GLU A 19 -13.76 1.34 4.61
CA GLU A 19 -13.78 2.74 4.19
C GLU A 19 -13.51 2.87 2.68
N GLY A 20 -12.54 2.13 2.15
CA GLY A 20 -12.20 2.14 0.74
C GLY A 20 -13.38 1.70 -0.13
N LYS A 21 -14.10 0.65 0.27
CA LYS A 21 -15.33 0.19 -0.41
C LYS A 21 -16.37 1.31 -0.49
N ARG A 22 -16.59 2.04 0.61
CA ARG A 22 -17.54 3.17 0.65
C ARG A 22 -17.10 4.35 -0.21
N VAL A 23 -15.79 4.62 -0.31
CA VAL A 23 -15.28 5.67 -1.21
C VAL A 23 -15.52 5.28 -2.66
N VAL A 24 -15.19 4.04 -3.06
CA VAL A 24 -15.44 3.53 -4.42
C VAL A 24 -16.93 3.66 -4.77
N GLU A 25 -17.80 3.21 -3.89
CA GLU A 25 -19.24 3.30 -4.09
C GLU A 25 -19.71 4.75 -4.24
N ALA A 26 -19.29 5.64 -3.35
CA ALA A 26 -19.67 7.05 -3.38
C ALA A 26 -19.18 7.77 -4.64
N VAL A 27 -17.97 7.48 -5.11
CA VAL A 27 -17.40 8.05 -6.33
C VAL A 27 -18.22 7.61 -7.56
N ARG A 28 -18.47 6.30 -7.68
CA ARG A 28 -19.20 5.70 -8.79
C ARG A 28 -20.66 6.13 -8.84
N GLN A 29 -21.38 6.07 -7.72
CA GLN A 29 -22.78 6.51 -7.64
C GLN A 29 -23.00 7.97 -8.04
N ASN A 30 -22.00 8.81 -7.85
CA ASN A 30 -22.08 10.23 -8.20
C ASN A 30 -21.36 10.56 -9.52
N GLY A 31 -20.79 9.57 -10.24
CA GLY A 31 -20.10 9.76 -11.52
C GLY A 31 -18.94 10.76 -11.41
N ARG A 32 -18.12 10.67 -10.34
CA ARG A 32 -17.01 11.61 -10.16
C ARG A 32 -15.71 11.02 -10.67
N ILE A 33 -14.82 11.89 -11.12
CA ILE A 33 -13.43 11.51 -11.42
C ILE A 33 -12.66 11.50 -10.12
N PHE A 34 -11.93 10.41 -9.89
CA PHE A 34 -11.10 10.24 -8.71
C PHE A 34 -9.65 9.98 -9.13
N ARG A 35 -8.73 10.57 -8.39
CA ARG A 35 -7.30 10.31 -8.48
C ARG A 35 -6.76 10.00 -7.10
N LEU A 36 -6.09 8.85 -6.95
CA LEU A 36 -5.19 8.63 -5.81
C LEU A 36 -3.79 9.12 -6.17
N ASN A 37 -3.18 9.88 -5.29
CA ASN A 37 -1.83 10.40 -5.48
C ASN A 37 -0.80 9.50 -4.81
N THR A 38 -0.14 8.65 -5.60
CA THR A 38 1.08 7.94 -5.21
C THR A 38 2.24 8.45 -6.05
N TRP A 39 3.43 8.61 -5.44
CA TRP A 39 4.52 9.31 -6.13
C TRP A 39 5.26 8.46 -7.13
N PHE A 40 5.34 7.15 -6.93
CA PHE A 40 6.31 6.32 -7.64
C PHE A 40 5.75 5.56 -8.85
N ARG A 41 4.43 5.38 -8.95
CA ARG A 41 3.81 4.75 -10.12
C ARG A 41 4.04 5.53 -11.42
N PHE A 42 4.06 6.87 -11.34
CA PHE A 42 4.06 7.78 -12.48
C PHE A 42 5.36 8.58 -12.64
N LYS A 43 6.42 8.23 -11.89
CA LYS A 43 7.71 8.90 -12.02
C LYS A 43 8.62 8.23 -13.03
N ASP A 44 9.50 9.03 -13.64
CA ASP A 44 10.51 8.58 -14.58
C ASP A 44 11.52 7.61 -13.94
N THR A 45 11.62 7.61 -12.63
CA THR A 45 12.45 6.67 -11.87
C THR A 45 11.60 5.87 -10.91
N PHE A 46 11.57 4.56 -11.10
CA PHE A 46 10.97 3.63 -10.17
C PHE A 46 11.78 3.62 -8.86
N TYR A 47 11.10 3.80 -7.74
CA TYR A 47 11.76 3.94 -6.46
C TYR A 47 12.61 2.70 -6.11
N GLY A 48 13.91 2.93 -5.94
CA GLY A 48 14.87 1.89 -5.55
C GLY A 48 15.51 1.12 -6.69
N LEU A 49 15.06 1.25 -7.94
CA LEU A 49 15.64 0.54 -9.08
C LEU A 49 16.52 1.39 -10.01
N GLY A 50 16.44 2.72 -9.89
CA GLY A 50 17.22 3.60 -10.77
C GLY A 50 16.86 3.52 -12.25
N THR A 51 15.63 3.07 -12.56
CA THR A 51 15.09 2.98 -13.92
C THR A 51 13.63 3.41 -13.97
N THR A 52 13.11 3.64 -15.16
CA THR A 52 11.69 3.95 -15.38
C THR A 52 10.81 2.70 -15.21
N VAL A 53 9.52 2.92 -14.97
CA VAL A 53 8.55 1.82 -14.82
C VAL A 53 8.34 1.08 -16.14
N GLU A 54 8.37 1.79 -17.28
CA GLU A 54 8.04 1.24 -18.59
C GLU A 54 8.92 0.04 -19.02
N PRO A 55 10.27 0.09 -19.01
CA PRO A 55 11.09 -1.06 -19.36
C PRO A 55 10.85 -2.26 -18.43
N LEU A 56 10.58 -2.01 -17.13
CA LEU A 56 10.23 -3.08 -16.20
C LEU A 56 8.89 -3.71 -16.53
N LYS A 57 7.89 -2.90 -16.89
CA LYS A 57 6.58 -3.39 -17.30
C LYS A 57 6.66 -4.23 -18.57
N LYS A 58 7.41 -3.75 -19.60
CA LYS A 58 7.68 -4.53 -20.80
C LYS A 58 8.35 -5.87 -20.48
N LEU A 59 9.35 -5.88 -19.60
CA LEU A 59 10.04 -7.10 -19.20
C LEU A 59 9.10 -8.09 -18.49
N VAL A 60 8.25 -7.60 -17.59
CA VAL A 60 7.27 -8.44 -16.90
C VAL A 60 6.24 -9.00 -17.90
N ASP A 61 5.66 -8.14 -18.73
CA ASP A 61 4.63 -8.51 -19.71
C ASP A 61 5.16 -9.44 -20.82
N SER A 62 6.44 -9.36 -21.13
CA SER A 62 7.08 -10.25 -22.11
C SER A 62 7.14 -11.72 -21.67
N GLY A 63 7.00 -12.00 -20.39
CA GLY A 63 7.15 -13.35 -19.83
C GLY A 63 8.60 -13.87 -19.79
N LEU A 64 9.60 -13.08 -20.18
CA LEU A 64 11.01 -13.49 -20.19
C LEU A 64 11.53 -13.91 -18.81
N LEU A 65 10.97 -13.35 -17.73
CA LEU A 65 11.32 -13.75 -16.37
C LEU A 65 10.69 -15.06 -15.93
N GLY A 66 9.72 -15.59 -16.69
CA GLY A 66 8.86 -16.68 -16.28
C GLY A 66 7.79 -16.24 -15.27
N TRP A 67 7.01 -17.18 -14.77
CA TRP A 67 5.92 -16.92 -13.82
C TRP A 67 5.79 -18.08 -12.84
N PRO A 68 5.45 -17.89 -11.54
CA PRO A 68 5.13 -16.62 -10.90
C PRO A 68 6.37 -15.77 -10.58
N LEU A 69 6.13 -14.48 -10.31
CA LEU A 69 7.17 -13.52 -9.94
C LEU A 69 7.16 -13.22 -8.44
N LYS A 70 8.34 -13.01 -7.88
CA LYS A 70 8.54 -12.48 -6.54
C LYS A 70 9.22 -11.12 -6.63
N VAL A 71 8.61 -10.09 -6.05
CA VAL A 71 9.19 -8.76 -5.92
C VAL A 71 9.57 -8.52 -4.47
N THR A 72 10.85 -8.21 -4.22
CA THR A 72 11.37 -7.96 -2.87
C THR A 72 11.73 -6.49 -2.71
N ILE A 73 11.03 -5.81 -1.81
CA ILE A 73 11.30 -4.42 -1.43
C ILE A 73 12.24 -4.46 -0.22
N SER A 74 13.53 -4.31 -0.50
CA SER A 74 14.62 -4.32 0.48
C SER A 74 15.26 -2.93 0.56
N GLY A 75 15.77 -2.55 1.73
CA GLY A 75 16.42 -1.26 1.94
C GLY A 75 15.49 -0.03 1.84
N ALA A 76 14.18 -0.24 1.86
CA ALA A 76 13.20 0.84 1.86
C ALA A 76 13.22 1.63 3.17
N THR A 77 12.89 2.91 3.09
CA THR A 77 12.80 3.77 4.29
C THR A 77 11.43 3.63 4.93
N TRP A 78 11.29 2.70 5.88
CA TRP A 78 10.01 2.42 6.56
C TRP A 78 9.67 3.39 7.68
N LYS A 79 10.52 4.38 7.99
CA LYS A 79 10.26 5.36 9.05
C LYS A 79 9.93 4.72 10.41
N PHE A 80 10.67 3.71 10.82
CA PHE A 80 10.45 3.02 12.10
C PHE A 80 10.54 3.93 13.34
N PHE A 81 11.04 5.14 13.22
CA PHE A 81 10.97 6.14 14.28
C PHE A 81 9.53 6.69 14.51
N TRP A 82 8.55 6.32 13.67
CA TRP A 82 7.14 6.60 13.90
C TRP A 82 6.40 5.47 14.64
N VAL A 83 7.13 4.56 15.28
CA VAL A 83 6.49 3.59 16.20
C VAL A 83 5.80 4.30 17.36
N GLY A 84 4.70 3.71 17.85
CA GLY A 84 3.95 4.25 18.97
C GLY A 84 4.67 4.04 20.30
N GLN A 85 4.38 4.90 21.25
CA GLN A 85 4.78 4.71 22.64
C GLN A 85 3.67 4.03 23.41
N GLU A 86 4.04 3.05 24.22
CA GLU A 86 3.12 2.36 25.10
C GLU A 86 2.85 3.18 26.39
N ASN A 87 1.70 2.95 27.01
CA ASN A 87 1.36 3.47 28.34
C ASN A 87 1.45 5.00 28.46
N LEU A 88 1.05 5.72 27.41
CA LEU A 88 1.02 7.18 27.42
C LEU A 88 0.11 7.73 28.53
N LYS A 89 0.68 8.60 29.36
CA LYS A 89 -0.08 9.32 30.40
C LYS A 89 -0.88 10.46 29.76
N PRO A 90 -2.12 10.71 30.22
CA PRO A 90 -2.89 11.90 29.82
C PRO A 90 -2.12 13.19 30.09
N GLN A 91 -2.27 14.15 29.20
CA GLN A 91 -1.75 15.50 29.31
C GLN A 91 -2.87 16.51 29.06
N SER A 92 -2.68 17.74 29.50
CA SER A 92 -3.60 18.84 29.18
C SER A 92 -3.54 19.11 27.65
N VAL A 93 -4.71 19.30 27.06
CA VAL A 93 -4.81 19.73 25.67
C VAL A 93 -4.26 21.16 25.58
N PRO A 94 -3.35 21.47 24.64
CA PRO A 94 -2.93 22.85 24.40
C PRO A 94 -4.12 23.73 24.03
N GLU A 95 -4.09 24.99 24.43
CA GLU A 95 -5.18 25.95 24.22
C GLU A 95 -5.46 26.16 22.71
N GLU A 96 -4.42 26.07 21.88
CA GLU A 96 -4.48 26.27 20.44
C GLU A 96 -5.00 25.05 19.66
N LEU A 97 -5.18 23.88 20.32
CA LEU A 97 -5.59 22.64 19.68
C LEU A 97 -7.06 22.32 19.97
N ASP A 98 -7.89 22.38 18.97
CA ASP A 98 -9.20 21.71 19.02
C ASP A 98 -9.00 20.20 18.88
N TYR A 99 -8.82 19.53 20.02
CA TYR A 99 -8.50 18.10 20.04
C TYR A 99 -9.68 17.23 19.61
N ASP A 100 -10.91 17.68 19.81
CA ASP A 100 -12.10 16.95 19.37
C ASP A 100 -12.20 16.96 17.84
N MET A 101 -11.98 18.11 17.22
CA MET A 101 -11.89 18.23 15.76
C MET A 101 -10.71 17.46 15.20
N TRP A 102 -9.55 17.46 15.87
CA TRP A 102 -8.38 16.69 15.45
C TRP A 102 -8.65 15.18 15.45
N LEU A 103 -9.31 14.67 16.49
CA LEU A 103 -9.71 13.25 16.56
C LEU A 103 -10.68 12.86 15.44
N GLY A 104 -11.58 13.78 15.07
CA GLY A 104 -12.59 13.49 14.06
C GLY A 104 -13.37 12.21 14.40
N PRO A 105 -13.46 11.24 13.47
CA PRO A 105 -14.17 9.99 13.68
C PRO A 105 -13.38 8.94 14.48
N ALA A 106 -12.11 9.19 14.81
CA ALA A 106 -11.30 8.24 15.55
C ALA A 106 -11.85 8.03 16.98
N PRO A 107 -11.68 6.84 17.59
CA PRO A 107 -12.05 6.60 18.97
C PRO A 107 -11.40 7.62 19.92
N TYR A 108 -12.15 8.06 20.92
CA TYR A 108 -11.60 8.98 21.92
C TYR A 108 -10.45 8.33 22.70
N LYS A 109 -9.33 9.02 22.73
CA LYS A 109 -8.19 8.71 23.60
C LYS A 109 -7.79 9.98 24.32
N PRO A 110 -7.41 9.93 25.61
CA PRO A 110 -6.87 11.10 26.30
C PRO A 110 -5.71 11.71 25.52
N TYR A 111 -5.65 13.03 25.50
CA TYR A 111 -4.57 13.74 24.82
C TYR A 111 -3.20 13.37 25.39
N ASN A 112 -2.26 13.18 24.49
CA ASN A 112 -0.83 13.16 24.75
C ASN A 112 -0.12 13.70 23.49
N LYS A 113 0.88 14.54 23.68
CA LYS A 113 1.62 15.18 22.57
C LYS A 113 2.20 14.18 21.55
N HIS A 114 2.48 12.95 22.00
CA HIS A 114 2.97 11.90 21.10
C HIS A 114 1.88 11.30 20.20
N ARG A 115 0.58 11.53 20.50
CA ARG A 115 -0.54 11.06 19.65
C ARG A 115 -0.87 12.00 18.50
N VAL A 116 -0.31 13.20 18.46
CA VAL A 116 -0.61 14.23 17.47
C VAL A 116 0.60 14.52 16.58
N HIS A 117 0.42 15.35 15.55
CA HIS A 117 1.44 15.70 14.55
C HIS A 117 2.05 14.46 13.87
N ALA A 118 3.33 14.40 13.62
CA ALA A 118 3.98 13.32 12.87
C ALA A 118 3.86 11.94 13.56
N THR A 119 3.92 11.92 14.89
CA THR A 119 3.95 10.69 15.70
C THR A 119 2.59 10.00 15.85
N PHE A 120 1.48 10.63 15.42
CA PHE A 120 0.17 9.97 15.36
C PHE A 120 0.21 8.66 14.54
N ARG A 121 1.13 8.56 13.61
CA ARG A 121 1.33 7.38 12.78
C ARG A 121 1.60 6.10 13.57
N GLY A 122 2.16 6.24 14.75
CA GLY A 122 2.45 5.12 15.65
C GLY A 122 1.23 4.53 16.39
N TYR A 123 0.00 4.84 16.00
CA TYR A 123 -1.20 4.36 16.72
C TYR A 123 -2.24 3.80 15.78
N TRP A 124 -2.71 2.57 16.10
CA TRP A 124 -3.67 1.82 15.28
C TRP A 124 -4.98 2.55 15.01
N ASP A 125 -5.40 3.47 15.89
CA ASP A 125 -6.63 4.24 15.68
C ASP A 125 -6.48 5.30 14.59
N TYR A 126 -5.26 5.68 14.22
CA TYR A 126 -5.00 6.77 13.28
C TYR A 126 -4.27 6.31 12.02
N ASP A 127 -3.33 5.36 12.14
CA ASP A 127 -2.49 4.89 11.03
C ASP A 127 -1.96 3.46 11.34
N GLY A 128 -1.00 2.96 10.59
CA GLY A 128 -0.29 1.68 10.80
C GLY A 128 1.23 1.85 10.72
N GLY A 129 1.74 3.00 11.15
CA GLY A 129 3.17 3.31 11.18
C GLY A 129 3.78 3.46 9.79
N GLY A 130 5.06 3.16 9.70
CA GLY A 130 5.80 3.24 8.44
C GLY A 130 5.27 2.31 7.34
N LEU A 131 4.61 1.21 7.72
CA LEU A 131 4.00 0.30 6.76
C LEU A 131 2.88 0.98 5.97
N THR A 132 1.94 1.63 6.64
CA THR A 132 0.80 2.27 5.97
C THR A 132 1.19 3.61 5.36
N ASP A 133 2.04 4.39 6.03
CA ASP A 133 2.47 5.68 5.50
C ASP A 133 3.38 5.53 4.26
N MET A 134 4.40 4.68 4.31
CA MET A 134 5.37 4.51 3.22
C MET A 134 5.04 3.35 2.29
N GLY A 135 4.42 2.29 2.80
CA GLY A 135 4.23 1.04 2.07
C GLY A 135 3.48 1.20 0.77
N GLN A 136 2.45 2.05 0.73
CA GLN A 136 1.71 2.27 -0.50
C GLN A 136 2.57 2.88 -1.61
N HIS A 137 3.51 3.75 -1.28
CA HIS A 137 4.45 4.29 -2.27
C HIS A 137 5.30 3.21 -2.92
N TYR A 138 5.72 2.20 -2.16
CA TYR A 138 6.55 1.11 -2.67
C TYR A 138 5.74 0.00 -3.34
N MET A 139 4.59 -0.36 -2.79
CA MET A 139 3.80 -1.50 -3.26
C MET A 139 2.89 -1.18 -4.45
N ASP A 140 2.35 0.03 -4.53
CA ASP A 140 1.47 0.44 -5.63
C ASP A 140 2.11 0.26 -7.02
N PRO A 141 3.34 0.74 -7.28
CA PRO A 141 3.96 0.49 -8.58
C PRO A 141 4.27 -0.99 -8.82
N VAL A 142 4.53 -1.78 -7.77
CA VAL A 142 4.72 -3.24 -7.92
C VAL A 142 3.42 -3.93 -8.32
N GLN A 143 2.30 -3.51 -7.75
CA GLN A 143 0.97 -4.01 -8.12
C GLN A 143 0.70 -3.76 -9.60
N TYR A 144 1.02 -2.57 -10.10
CA TYR A 144 0.93 -2.25 -11.53
C TYR A 144 1.86 -3.13 -12.38
N LEU A 145 3.13 -3.28 -11.98
CA LEU A 145 4.09 -4.13 -12.69
C LEU A 145 3.61 -5.57 -12.84
N LEU A 146 3.05 -6.12 -11.76
CA LEU A 146 2.54 -7.50 -11.74
C LEU A 146 1.16 -7.66 -12.40
N GLY A 147 0.55 -6.58 -12.91
CA GLY A 147 -0.79 -6.63 -13.49
C GLY A 147 -1.88 -6.98 -12.48
N LYS A 148 -1.74 -6.51 -11.23
CA LYS A 148 -2.64 -6.87 -10.09
C LYS A 148 -3.54 -5.72 -9.64
N ASP A 149 -3.76 -4.72 -10.49
CA ASP A 149 -4.58 -3.55 -10.15
C ASP A 149 -6.05 -3.90 -9.85
N ASP A 150 -6.54 -5.05 -10.31
CA ASP A 150 -7.95 -5.47 -10.17
C ASP A 150 -8.17 -6.49 -9.04
N THR A 151 -7.10 -6.95 -8.38
CA THR A 151 -7.18 -7.99 -7.36
C THR A 151 -6.38 -7.63 -6.10
N SER A 152 -6.32 -8.56 -5.16
CA SER A 152 -5.57 -8.44 -3.92
C SER A 152 -4.89 -9.77 -3.56
N PRO A 153 -3.85 -9.78 -2.72
CA PRO A 153 -3.26 -11.02 -2.21
C PRO A 153 -4.28 -11.87 -1.46
N VAL A 154 -4.14 -13.18 -1.58
CA VAL A 154 -4.97 -14.17 -0.87
C VAL A 154 -4.37 -14.63 0.44
N LYS A 155 -3.07 -14.38 0.67
CA LYS A 155 -2.37 -14.75 1.91
C LYS A 155 -1.39 -13.67 2.31
N ILE A 156 -1.37 -13.33 3.60
CA ILE A 156 -0.46 -12.36 4.19
C ILE A 156 0.24 -12.99 5.37
N GLU A 157 1.57 -13.06 5.34
CA GLU A 157 2.43 -13.62 6.39
C GLU A 157 3.27 -12.52 7.01
N VAL A 158 3.41 -12.52 8.33
CA VAL A 158 4.20 -11.53 9.05
C VAL A 158 5.24 -12.20 9.96
N ASP A 159 6.41 -11.62 10.00
CA ASP A 159 7.45 -11.84 11.00
C ASP A 159 7.69 -10.53 11.74
N ALA A 160 7.21 -10.46 12.97
CA ALA A 160 7.28 -9.29 13.82
C ALA A 160 7.26 -9.66 15.30
N PRO A 161 7.77 -8.80 16.20
CA PRO A 161 7.46 -8.89 17.61
C PRO A 161 5.95 -8.75 17.86
N GLN A 162 5.48 -9.24 19.01
CA GLN A 162 4.08 -9.02 19.41
C GLN A 162 3.76 -7.52 19.43
N GLN A 163 2.69 -7.14 18.78
CA GLN A 163 2.28 -5.74 18.72
C GLN A 163 1.48 -5.34 19.96
N HIS A 164 1.66 -4.10 20.40
CA HIS A 164 0.84 -3.53 21.45
C HIS A 164 -0.59 -3.24 20.93
N PRO A 165 -1.66 -3.42 21.75
CA PRO A 165 -3.04 -3.21 21.29
C PRO A 165 -3.36 -1.80 20.76
N ASP A 166 -2.63 -0.78 21.22
CA ASP A 166 -2.82 0.64 20.89
C ASP A 166 -1.71 1.18 19.98
N ALA A 167 -0.46 0.71 20.15
CA ALA A 167 0.72 1.25 19.50
C ALA A 167 1.27 0.30 18.42
N VAL A 168 1.63 0.89 17.30
CA VAL A 168 2.32 0.20 16.20
C VAL A 168 3.78 0.04 16.56
N GLY A 169 4.29 -1.17 16.46
CA GLY A 169 5.70 -1.50 16.67
C GLY A 169 6.47 -1.73 15.37
N ILE A 170 7.67 -2.24 15.52
CA ILE A 170 8.52 -2.68 14.40
C ILE A 170 8.06 -4.03 13.84
N TRP A 171 8.51 -4.34 12.64
CA TRP A 171 8.34 -5.63 11.99
C TRP A 171 9.60 -5.98 11.17
N ARG A 172 9.85 -7.27 10.94
CA ARG A 172 11.03 -7.76 10.20
C ARG A 172 10.71 -8.10 8.76
N LYS A 173 9.60 -8.80 8.52
CA LYS A 173 9.23 -9.24 7.17
C LYS A 173 7.73 -9.37 7.02
N ILE A 174 7.22 -8.97 5.85
CA ILE A 174 5.82 -9.20 5.47
C ILE A 174 5.82 -9.78 4.06
N VAL A 175 5.06 -10.86 3.86
CA VAL A 175 4.92 -11.52 2.56
C VAL A 175 3.46 -11.52 2.15
N TYR A 176 3.19 -11.00 0.98
CA TYR A 176 1.89 -11.03 0.32
C TYR A 176 1.95 -12.04 -0.82
N THR A 177 1.04 -13.00 -0.85
CA THR A 177 0.96 -14.00 -1.92
C THR A 177 -0.37 -13.88 -2.63
N TYR A 178 -0.34 -13.76 -3.95
CA TYR A 178 -1.50 -13.78 -4.83
C TYR A 178 -1.89 -15.22 -5.17
N ASP A 179 -3.09 -15.42 -5.69
CA ASP A 179 -3.66 -16.73 -6.03
C ASP A 179 -2.85 -17.47 -7.12
N ASP A 180 -2.21 -16.72 -8.03
CA ASP A 180 -1.33 -17.26 -9.07
C ASP A 180 0.12 -17.52 -8.61
N GLY A 181 0.39 -17.38 -7.32
CA GLY A 181 1.69 -17.59 -6.70
C GLY A 181 2.65 -16.40 -6.75
N CYS A 182 2.29 -15.29 -7.38
CA CYS A 182 3.09 -14.06 -7.30
C CYS A 182 3.21 -13.56 -5.87
N GLN A 183 4.37 -12.99 -5.54
CA GLN A 183 4.63 -12.49 -4.19
C GLN A 183 5.18 -11.07 -4.18
N ILE A 184 4.74 -10.29 -3.18
CA ILE A 184 5.39 -9.06 -2.76
C ILE A 184 5.99 -9.32 -1.38
N VAL A 185 7.30 -9.10 -1.23
CA VAL A 185 8.04 -9.30 0.02
C VAL A 185 8.55 -7.94 0.49
N LEU A 186 8.21 -7.58 1.72
CA LEU A 186 8.75 -6.39 2.38
C LEU A 186 9.78 -6.82 3.41
N GLU A 187 10.97 -6.25 3.35
CA GLU A 187 12.02 -6.42 4.35
C GLU A 187 12.05 -5.19 5.26
N GLY A 188 11.85 -5.42 6.54
CA GLY A 188 11.73 -4.41 7.58
C GLY A 188 12.97 -4.28 8.45
N GLU A 189 12.78 -3.78 9.68
CA GLU A 189 13.87 -3.52 10.60
C GLU A 189 14.51 -4.81 11.13
N GLY A 190 15.82 -4.87 11.09
CA GLY A 190 16.60 -6.03 11.57
C GLY A 190 16.47 -7.27 10.68
N TYR A 191 15.83 -7.15 9.52
CA TYR A 191 15.87 -8.20 8.50
C TYR A 191 16.90 -7.82 7.43
N GLU A 192 17.99 -8.56 7.41
CA GLU A 192 19.05 -8.38 6.41
C GLU A 192 19.12 -9.63 5.53
N SER A 193 18.76 -9.48 4.29
CA SER A 193 19.04 -10.51 3.29
C SER A 193 20.54 -10.64 3.07
N LYS A 194 21.03 -11.87 3.00
CA LYS A 194 22.44 -12.13 2.71
C LYS A 194 22.71 -11.95 1.22
N GLY A 195 23.69 -11.10 0.90
CA GLY A 195 24.14 -10.87 -0.48
C GLY A 195 23.26 -9.90 -1.27
N LYS A 196 23.45 -9.90 -2.60
CA LYS A 196 22.71 -9.03 -3.51
C LYS A 196 21.28 -9.56 -3.70
N VAL A 197 20.29 -8.83 -3.25
CA VAL A 197 18.87 -9.22 -3.34
C VAL A 197 18.32 -8.81 -4.69
N PRO A 198 17.73 -9.73 -5.47
CA PRO A 198 17.00 -9.34 -6.67
C PRO A 198 15.72 -8.59 -6.27
N TYR A 199 15.46 -7.51 -7.00
CA TYR A 199 14.21 -6.77 -6.85
C TYR A 199 13.03 -7.55 -7.43
N ILE A 200 13.20 -8.09 -8.66
CA ILE A 200 12.24 -9.02 -9.29
C ILE A 200 12.95 -10.34 -9.52
N GLU A 201 12.32 -11.43 -9.11
CA GLU A 201 12.81 -12.78 -9.33
C GLU A 201 11.69 -13.63 -9.92
N GLY A 202 11.98 -14.24 -11.06
CA GLY A 202 11.14 -15.25 -11.69
C GLY A 202 11.90 -16.54 -11.94
N PRO A 203 11.22 -17.61 -12.37
CA PRO A 203 11.85 -18.90 -12.62
C PRO A 203 12.97 -18.87 -13.69
N LEU A 204 12.91 -17.92 -14.63
CA LEU A 204 13.81 -17.83 -15.77
C LEU A 204 14.81 -16.68 -15.68
N GLY A 205 14.63 -15.74 -14.74
CA GLY A 205 15.54 -14.59 -14.64
C GLY A 205 15.29 -13.71 -13.41
N LYS A 206 16.25 -12.81 -13.17
CA LYS A 206 16.27 -11.90 -12.04
C LYS A 206 16.64 -10.49 -12.49
N VAL A 207 16.04 -9.49 -11.84
CA VAL A 207 16.34 -8.07 -12.01
C VAL A 207 16.81 -7.50 -10.69
N TYR A 208 17.94 -6.82 -10.71
CA TYR A 208 18.55 -6.13 -9.57
C TYR A 208 18.44 -4.62 -9.73
N GLN A 209 18.83 -3.88 -8.71
CA GLN A 209 18.91 -2.43 -8.74
C GLN A 209 19.74 -1.94 -9.93
N GLY A 210 19.34 -0.82 -10.57
CA GLY A 210 19.97 -0.29 -11.77
C GLY A 210 19.62 -1.04 -13.05
N PHE A 211 18.55 -1.82 -13.05
CA PHE A 211 18.11 -2.67 -14.18
C PHE A 211 19.15 -3.74 -14.59
N GLU A 212 20.01 -4.16 -13.68
CA GLU A 212 20.90 -5.28 -13.92
C GLU A 212 20.06 -6.57 -14.00
N CYS A 213 20.05 -7.22 -15.17
CA CYS A 213 19.25 -8.40 -15.44
C CYS A 213 20.11 -9.61 -15.75
N THR A 214 19.70 -10.80 -15.28
CA THR A 214 20.39 -12.07 -15.61
C THR A 214 20.09 -12.60 -17.00
N ILE A 215 19.09 -12.03 -17.70
CA ILE A 215 18.75 -12.38 -19.06
C ILE A 215 19.70 -11.64 -20.01
N PRO A 216 20.48 -12.35 -20.84
CA PRO A 216 21.36 -11.71 -21.81
C PRO A 216 20.57 -10.86 -22.81
N ASP A 217 21.12 -9.71 -23.18
CA ASP A 217 20.58 -8.80 -24.21
C ASP A 217 19.11 -8.38 -23.93
N VAL A 218 18.76 -8.26 -22.64
CA VAL A 218 17.39 -7.99 -22.20
C VAL A 218 16.83 -6.70 -22.79
N MET A 219 17.66 -5.64 -22.92
CA MET A 219 17.22 -4.36 -23.47
C MET A 219 16.85 -4.46 -24.96
N GLU A 220 17.61 -5.23 -25.73
CA GLU A 220 17.32 -5.50 -27.13
C GLU A 220 16.02 -6.31 -27.26
N LYS A 221 15.87 -7.35 -26.45
CA LYS A 221 14.67 -8.20 -26.44
C LYS A 221 13.40 -7.42 -26.08
N ILE A 222 13.43 -6.56 -25.05
CA ILE A 222 12.25 -5.78 -24.68
C ILE A 222 11.97 -4.62 -25.64
N ALA A 223 12.98 -4.12 -26.38
CA ALA A 223 12.77 -3.09 -27.40
C ALA A 223 11.85 -3.57 -28.53
N GLU A 224 11.84 -4.88 -28.83
CA GLU A 224 10.96 -5.49 -29.82
C GLU A 224 9.53 -5.76 -29.30
N MET A 225 9.31 -5.63 -27.98
CA MET A 225 8.00 -5.87 -27.36
C MET A 225 7.08 -4.64 -27.49
N PRO A 226 5.76 -4.85 -27.51
CA PRO A 226 4.80 -3.74 -27.48
C PRO A 226 5.01 -2.84 -26.27
N ASP A 227 4.78 -1.54 -26.43
CA ASP A 227 4.71 -0.61 -25.30
C ASP A 227 3.53 -0.97 -24.41
N PRO A 228 3.65 -0.78 -23.07
CA PRO A 228 2.51 -0.90 -22.19
C PRO A 228 1.42 0.10 -22.56
N GLU A 229 0.17 -0.23 -22.26
CA GLU A 229 -0.95 0.68 -22.45
C GLU A 229 -0.67 2.05 -21.79
N PRO A 230 -0.90 3.15 -22.51
CA PRO A 230 -0.66 4.50 -21.98
C PRO A 230 -1.44 4.76 -20.71
N GLN A 231 -0.77 5.31 -19.72
CA GLN A 231 -1.42 5.72 -18.45
C GLN A 231 -2.00 7.12 -18.58
N ASN A 232 -3.30 7.29 -18.34
CA ASN A 232 -3.94 8.61 -18.31
C ASN A 232 -3.61 9.34 -16.99
N THR A 233 -2.57 10.17 -17.00
CA THR A 233 -2.01 10.81 -15.80
C THR A 233 -2.28 12.30 -15.68
N ASP A 234 -2.95 12.93 -16.66
CA ASP A 234 -3.42 14.31 -16.57
C ASP A 234 -4.81 14.36 -15.91
N PHE A 235 -4.84 14.64 -14.61
CA PHE A 235 -6.09 14.69 -13.85
C PHE A 235 -7.07 15.76 -14.40
N LEU A 236 -6.56 16.93 -14.84
CA LEU A 236 -7.43 17.98 -15.36
C LEU A 236 -8.03 17.59 -16.73
N ALA A 237 -7.27 16.89 -17.56
CA ALA A 237 -7.80 16.31 -18.79
C ALA A 237 -8.85 15.25 -18.48
N CYS A 238 -8.59 14.33 -17.54
CA CYS A 238 -9.57 13.34 -17.09
C CYS A 238 -10.88 13.99 -16.62
N VAL A 239 -10.80 15.07 -15.84
CA VAL A 239 -11.99 15.81 -15.38
C VAL A 239 -12.76 16.45 -16.54
N ARG A 240 -12.05 17.09 -17.49
CA ARG A 240 -12.69 17.73 -18.66
C ARG A 240 -13.36 16.73 -19.60
N ASN A 241 -12.67 15.61 -19.86
CA ASN A 241 -13.12 14.60 -20.82
C ASN A 241 -14.03 13.54 -20.18
N ARG A 242 -14.18 13.55 -18.86
CA ARG A 242 -14.90 12.51 -18.07
C ARG A 242 -14.34 11.12 -18.26
N GLU A 243 -13.01 11.01 -18.38
CA GLU A 243 -12.27 9.78 -18.51
C GLU A 243 -11.64 9.38 -17.16
N PRO A 244 -11.49 8.08 -16.86
CA PRO A 244 -10.86 7.66 -15.62
C PRO A 244 -9.38 8.06 -15.58
N PHE A 245 -8.91 8.44 -14.40
CA PHE A 245 -7.47 8.58 -14.13
C PHE A 245 -6.81 7.21 -14.00
N ALA A 246 -5.53 7.08 -14.34
CA ALA A 246 -4.81 5.82 -14.33
C ALA A 246 -4.84 5.09 -12.98
N LEU A 247 -4.82 5.82 -11.87
CA LEU A 247 -5.03 5.30 -10.51
C LEU A 247 -6.35 5.87 -9.95
N ASP A 248 -7.45 5.37 -10.51
CA ASP A 248 -8.82 5.71 -10.16
C ASP A 248 -9.23 5.18 -8.78
N GLU A 249 -10.50 5.34 -8.42
CA GLU A 249 -11.02 4.93 -7.12
C GLU A 249 -10.90 3.42 -6.87
N LEU A 250 -11.05 2.58 -7.90
CA LEU A 250 -10.97 1.13 -7.74
C LEU A 250 -9.53 0.67 -7.58
N LYS A 251 -8.65 1.07 -8.50
CA LYS A 251 -7.23 0.73 -8.44
C LYS A 251 -6.59 1.33 -7.19
N GLY A 252 -6.97 2.55 -6.83
CA GLY A 252 -6.55 3.21 -5.60
C GLY A 252 -7.00 2.45 -4.35
N HIS A 253 -8.23 1.93 -4.34
CA HIS A 253 -8.72 1.08 -3.28
C HIS A 253 -7.93 -0.23 -3.18
N ARG A 254 -7.69 -0.92 -4.32
CA ARG A 254 -6.88 -2.15 -4.34
C ARG A 254 -5.45 -1.89 -3.85
N SER A 255 -4.85 -0.79 -4.28
CA SER A 255 -3.53 -0.36 -3.80
C SER A 255 -3.50 -0.08 -2.29
N SER A 256 -4.51 0.62 -1.75
CA SER A 256 -4.64 0.85 -0.30
C SER A 256 -4.94 -0.44 0.47
N THR A 257 -5.64 -1.39 -0.15
CA THR A 257 -5.91 -2.70 0.45
C THR A 257 -4.63 -3.47 0.77
N LEU A 258 -3.56 -3.35 -0.04
CA LEU A 258 -2.27 -3.97 0.26
C LEU A 258 -1.74 -3.54 1.64
N VAL A 259 -1.66 -2.24 1.90
CA VAL A 259 -1.15 -1.76 3.19
C VAL A 259 -2.08 -2.11 4.34
N ASN A 260 -3.40 -2.07 4.11
CA ASN A 260 -4.39 -2.44 5.11
C ASN A 260 -4.34 -3.93 5.49
N LEU A 261 -4.13 -4.82 4.52
CA LEU A 261 -3.94 -6.26 4.74
C LEU A 261 -2.70 -6.53 5.62
N GLY A 262 -1.59 -5.87 5.28
CA GLY A 262 -0.36 -5.96 6.08
C GLY A 262 -0.55 -5.43 7.50
N ALA A 263 -1.24 -4.30 7.66
CA ALA A 263 -1.54 -3.72 8.97
C ALA A 263 -2.44 -4.65 9.82
N CYS A 264 -3.45 -5.29 9.21
CA CYS A 264 -4.29 -6.29 9.89
C CYS A 264 -3.46 -7.50 10.36
N ALA A 265 -2.63 -8.06 9.47
CA ALA A 265 -1.77 -9.21 9.80
C ALA A 265 -0.74 -8.86 10.87
N LEU A 266 -0.12 -7.68 10.78
CA LEU A 266 0.83 -7.17 11.78
C LEU A 266 0.16 -6.97 13.14
N ARG A 267 -1.01 -6.31 13.18
CA ARG A 267 -1.75 -6.05 14.42
C ARG A 267 -2.18 -7.33 15.13
N LEU A 268 -2.56 -8.36 14.37
CA LEU A 268 -2.94 -9.66 14.90
C LEU A 268 -1.73 -10.61 15.09
N ASN A 269 -0.57 -10.23 14.57
CA ASN A 269 0.69 -10.95 14.62
C ASN A 269 0.58 -12.42 14.18
N ARG A 270 -0.10 -12.65 13.06
CA ARG A 270 -0.27 -13.98 12.48
C ARG A 270 -0.59 -13.94 10.99
N THR A 271 -0.44 -15.08 10.33
CA THR A 271 -0.86 -15.28 8.94
C THR A 271 -2.36 -15.07 8.80
N LEU A 272 -2.77 -14.35 7.75
CA LEU A 272 -4.17 -14.14 7.38
C LEU A 272 -4.42 -14.64 5.97
N HIS A 273 -5.63 -15.16 5.74
CA HIS A 273 -6.15 -15.51 4.41
C HIS A 273 -7.28 -14.57 4.04
N PHE A 274 -7.22 -14.03 2.84
CA PHE A 274 -8.14 -13.01 2.36
C PHE A 274 -8.79 -13.43 1.05
N ASP A 275 -10.07 -13.21 0.92
CA ASP A 275 -10.83 -13.39 -0.32
C ASP A 275 -10.94 -12.04 -1.06
N PRO A 276 -10.27 -11.86 -2.22
CA PRO A 276 -10.27 -10.62 -2.98
C PRO A 276 -11.66 -10.21 -3.51
N ASP A 277 -12.59 -11.15 -3.70
CA ASP A 277 -13.92 -10.89 -4.24
C ASP A 277 -14.86 -10.33 -3.17
N SER A 278 -15.03 -11.04 -2.06
CA SER A 278 -15.81 -10.57 -0.91
C SER A 278 -15.11 -9.44 -0.15
N GLN A 279 -13.79 -9.38 -0.26
CA GLN A 279 -12.90 -8.49 0.50
C GLN A 279 -13.06 -8.70 2.02
N LEU A 280 -13.05 -9.95 2.41
CA LEU A 280 -13.12 -10.42 3.80
C LEU A 280 -12.01 -11.44 4.06
N PHE A 281 -11.63 -11.57 5.33
CA PHE A 281 -10.72 -12.62 5.76
C PHE A 281 -11.49 -13.94 5.90
N VAL A 282 -10.93 -15.00 5.33
CA VAL A 282 -11.57 -16.31 5.24
C VAL A 282 -11.63 -16.97 6.62
N GLY A 283 -12.85 -17.19 7.14
CA GLY A 283 -13.06 -17.89 8.41
C GLY A 283 -12.47 -17.20 9.64
N ASP A 284 -12.29 -15.86 9.61
CA ASP A 284 -11.54 -15.12 10.63
C ASP A 284 -12.31 -13.88 11.11
N ASP A 285 -13.20 -14.06 12.09
CA ASP A 285 -14.00 -12.96 12.63
C ASP A 285 -13.17 -11.88 13.33
N ALA A 286 -12.03 -12.24 13.89
CA ALA A 286 -11.15 -11.25 14.55
C ALA A 286 -10.52 -10.33 13.52
N ALA A 287 -10.06 -10.87 12.40
CA ALA A 287 -9.52 -10.08 11.29
C ALA A 287 -10.63 -9.29 10.59
N ASN A 288 -11.83 -9.87 10.41
CA ASN A 288 -12.96 -9.20 9.80
C ASN A 288 -13.45 -7.97 10.58
N ARG A 289 -13.28 -7.95 11.90
CA ARG A 289 -13.52 -6.72 12.70
C ARG A 289 -12.57 -5.57 12.37
N LEU A 290 -11.42 -5.85 11.76
CA LEU A 290 -10.47 -4.82 11.31
C LEU A 290 -10.77 -4.30 9.90
N VAL A 291 -11.58 -5.01 9.13
CA VAL A 291 -12.03 -4.57 7.78
C VAL A 291 -12.85 -3.29 7.88
N ASP A 292 -13.68 -3.17 8.91
CA ASP A 292 -14.53 -2.00 9.14
C ASP A 292 -14.57 -1.65 10.64
N GLN A 293 -13.56 -0.89 11.06
CA GLN A 293 -13.44 -0.52 12.45
C GLN A 293 -14.51 0.49 12.88
N PRO A 294 -15.04 0.36 14.12
CA PRO A 294 -15.98 1.34 14.66
C PRO A 294 -15.38 2.74 14.68
N MET A 295 -16.18 3.71 14.28
CA MET A 295 -15.84 5.13 14.37
C MET A 295 -16.72 5.82 15.39
N ARG A 296 -16.19 6.87 16.00
CA ARG A 296 -16.97 7.80 16.81
C ARG A 296 -17.98 8.52 15.91
N ARG A 297 -19.21 8.67 16.38
CA ARG A 297 -20.19 9.53 15.70
C ARG A 297 -19.79 11.00 15.91
N PRO A 298 -19.90 11.83 14.86
CA PRO A 298 -19.70 13.27 14.99
C PRO A 298 -20.62 13.90 16.03
#